data_c6f15765174d114c87ae435bcfb363bf
#
_entry.id   c6f15765174d114c87ae435bcfb363bf
#
_cell.length_a   1.000
_cell.length_b   1.000
_cell.length_c   1.000
_cell.angle_alpha   90.00
_cell.angle_beta   90.00
_cell.angle_gamma   90.00
#
_symmetry.space_group_name_H-M   'P 1'
#
loop_
_entity.id
_entity.type
_entity.pdbx_description
1 polymer ?
#
loop_
_entity_poly.entity_id
_entity_poly.type
_entity_poly.pdbx_seq_one_letter_code
_entity_poly.pdbx_strand_id
1 'polypeptide(L)'
;MAIKAEEISALLRSQIENYESEMSVTDVGTVLQIGDGIALIHGLNDVMAGELVEFHNGVLGLAQNLEESNVGVVILGPYTGITEGDEVKRTGRIMEVPVGEELIGRVVNPLGQPIDGQGPINTTKTRPVEKKATGVMDRKSVDEPLQTGIKAIDALVPIGRGQRELIIGDRQTGKTTIAIDTILNQKDQGTICIYVAIGQKDST
;
A
#
# COMPACT_ATOMS: atom_id res chain seq x y z
N MET A 1 -19.49 13.82 -56.08
CA MET A 1 -18.94 14.81 -55.12
C MET A 1 -17.67 14.20 -54.54
N ALA A 2 -16.52 14.81 -54.82
CA ALA A 2 -15.27 14.35 -54.24
C ALA A 2 -15.13 14.99 -52.84
N ILE A 3 -15.08 14.18 -51.80
CA ILE A 3 -14.82 14.62 -50.44
C ILE A 3 -13.40 15.20 -50.39
N LYS A 4 -13.26 16.46 -49.97
CA LYS A 4 -11.96 17.11 -49.89
C LYS A 4 -11.10 16.49 -48.79
N ALA A 5 -9.81 16.31 -49.04
CA ALA A 5 -8.86 15.72 -48.11
C ALA A 5 -8.82 16.45 -46.75
N GLU A 6 -9.14 17.73 -46.73
CA GLU A 6 -9.23 18.56 -45.52
C GLU A 6 -10.44 18.19 -44.63
N GLU A 7 -11.59 17.77 -45.20
CA GLU A 7 -12.76 17.33 -44.45
C GLU A 7 -12.52 15.95 -43.79
N ILE A 8 -11.78 15.07 -44.47
CA ILE A 8 -11.37 13.76 -43.92
C ILE A 8 -10.37 13.96 -42.77
N SER A 9 -9.42 14.88 -42.90
CA SER A 9 -8.47 15.21 -41.84
C SER A 9 -9.15 15.85 -40.61
N ALA A 10 -10.16 16.68 -40.80
CA ALA A 10 -10.92 17.26 -39.68
C ALA A 10 -11.77 16.21 -38.96
N LEU A 11 -12.39 15.28 -39.69
CA LEU A 11 -13.16 14.18 -39.13
C LEU A 11 -12.27 13.20 -38.36
N LEU A 12 -11.09 12.86 -38.88
CA LEU A 12 -10.13 12.00 -38.21
C LEU A 12 -9.59 12.63 -36.93
N ARG A 13 -9.29 13.95 -36.93
CA ARG A 13 -8.88 14.66 -35.71
C ARG A 13 -9.96 14.68 -34.66
N SER A 14 -11.21 14.96 -35.04
CA SER A 14 -12.32 14.95 -34.08
C SER A 14 -12.61 13.55 -33.54
N GLN A 15 -12.39 12.49 -34.32
CA GLN A 15 -12.51 11.12 -33.85
C GLN A 15 -11.36 10.73 -32.93
N ILE A 16 -10.13 11.19 -33.21
CA ILE A 16 -8.96 10.95 -32.36
C ILE A 16 -9.10 11.70 -31.03
N GLU A 17 -9.54 12.96 -31.06
CA GLU A 17 -9.82 13.74 -29.84
C GLU A 17 -10.96 13.17 -28.98
N ASN A 18 -11.96 12.55 -29.61
CA ASN A 18 -13.03 11.83 -28.88
C ASN A 18 -12.61 10.42 -28.43
N TYR A 19 -11.59 9.81 -29.05
CA TYR A 19 -11.12 8.48 -28.71
C TYR A 19 -10.29 8.43 -27.40
N GLU A 20 -9.70 9.54 -26.98
CA GLU A 20 -9.04 9.66 -25.68
C GLU A 20 -10.02 9.72 -24.49
N SER A 21 -11.33 9.81 -24.74
CA SER A 21 -12.37 9.90 -23.71
C SER A 21 -13.20 8.63 -23.51
N GLU A 22 -13.03 7.60 -24.33
CA GLU A 22 -13.69 6.30 -24.09
C GLU A 22 -12.73 5.41 -23.30
N MET A 23 -12.94 5.34 -21.96
CA MET A 23 -12.42 4.22 -21.18
C MET A 23 -12.88 2.92 -21.86
N SER A 24 -11.94 2.07 -22.24
CA SER A 24 -12.29 0.79 -22.84
C SER A 24 -13.13 0.00 -21.83
N VAL A 25 -14.13 -0.71 -22.31
CA VAL A 25 -15.02 -1.58 -21.48
C VAL A 25 -14.20 -2.60 -20.68
N THR A 26 -12.97 -2.86 -21.06
CA THR A 26 -12.00 -3.73 -20.37
C THR A 26 -11.42 -3.14 -19.10
N ASP A 27 -11.51 -1.82 -18.91
CA ASP A 27 -10.96 -1.11 -17.75
C ASP A 27 -11.96 -0.94 -16.60
N VAL A 28 -13.20 -1.39 -16.81
CA VAL A 28 -14.30 -1.26 -15.87
C VAL A 28 -14.87 -2.63 -15.52
N GLY A 29 -15.13 -2.83 -14.23
CA GLY A 29 -15.79 -4.02 -13.70
C GLY A 29 -16.99 -3.66 -12.84
N THR A 30 -17.77 -4.66 -12.46
CA THR A 30 -18.95 -4.53 -11.60
C THR A 30 -18.82 -5.43 -10.39
N VAL A 31 -19.12 -4.92 -9.21
CA VAL A 31 -19.13 -5.71 -7.96
C VAL A 31 -20.26 -6.73 -8.03
N LEU A 32 -19.92 -8.01 -7.97
CA LEU A 32 -20.89 -9.11 -7.88
C LEU A 32 -21.29 -9.42 -6.45
N GLN A 33 -20.31 -9.39 -5.55
CA GLN A 33 -20.49 -9.72 -4.16
C GLN A 33 -19.46 -8.96 -3.30
N ILE A 34 -19.88 -8.59 -2.10
CA ILE A 34 -19.00 -7.94 -1.12
C ILE A 34 -19.23 -8.56 0.26
N GLY A 35 -18.14 -8.78 1.02
CA GLY A 35 -18.19 -9.28 2.39
C GLY A 35 -16.81 -9.30 3.02
N ASP A 36 -16.74 -8.99 4.32
CA ASP A 36 -15.52 -9.08 5.13
C ASP A 36 -14.30 -8.36 4.54
N GLY A 37 -14.52 -7.22 3.85
CA GLY A 37 -13.46 -6.45 3.23
C GLY A 37 -12.92 -7.03 1.91
N ILE A 38 -13.64 -7.99 1.32
CA ILE A 38 -13.33 -8.59 0.02
C ILE A 38 -14.49 -8.31 -0.94
N ALA A 39 -14.17 -7.93 -2.17
CA ALA A 39 -15.13 -7.81 -3.26
C ALA A 39 -14.81 -8.81 -4.36
N LEU A 40 -15.83 -9.43 -4.90
CA LEU A 40 -15.76 -10.22 -6.13
C LEU A 40 -16.27 -9.34 -7.27
N ILE A 41 -15.45 -9.12 -8.28
CA ILE A 41 -15.73 -8.18 -9.37
C ILE A 41 -15.80 -8.96 -10.69
N HIS A 42 -16.84 -8.73 -11.46
CA HIS A 42 -16.96 -9.23 -12.83
C HIS A 42 -16.40 -8.20 -13.82
N GLY A 43 -15.74 -8.68 -14.85
CA GLY A 43 -15.02 -7.83 -15.79
C GLY A 43 -13.56 -7.61 -15.35
N LEU A 44 -12.98 -6.45 -15.66
CA LEU A 44 -11.56 -6.14 -15.41
C LEU A 44 -10.63 -7.19 -16.07
N ASN A 45 -10.93 -7.56 -17.32
CA ASN A 45 -10.26 -8.70 -17.99
C ASN A 45 -8.74 -8.55 -18.13
N ASP A 46 -8.25 -7.32 -18.18
CA ASP A 46 -6.84 -7.00 -18.35
C ASP A 46 -6.14 -6.59 -17.05
N VAL A 47 -6.82 -6.76 -15.88
CA VAL A 47 -6.22 -6.42 -14.58
C VAL A 47 -5.06 -7.35 -14.25
N MET A 48 -4.02 -6.77 -13.66
CA MET A 48 -2.83 -7.52 -13.22
C MET A 48 -2.96 -7.94 -11.76
N ALA A 49 -2.35 -9.07 -11.40
CA ALA A 49 -2.23 -9.44 -9.99
C ALA A 49 -1.41 -8.38 -9.24
N GLY A 50 -1.93 -7.90 -8.10
CA GLY A 50 -1.32 -6.82 -7.34
C GLY A 50 -1.60 -5.41 -7.88
N GLU A 51 -2.47 -5.28 -8.91
CA GLU A 51 -2.92 -3.99 -9.40
C GLU A 51 -3.91 -3.35 -8.43
N LEU A 52 -3.82 -2.04 -8.29
CA LEU A 52 -4.82 -1.25 -7.57
C LEU A 52 -6.02 -1.00 -8.47
N VAL A 53 -7.21 -1.18 -7.91
CA VAL A 53 -8.49 -0.81 -8.53
C VAL A 53 -9.18 0.25 -7.68
N GLU A 54 -10.00 1.09 -8.28
CA GLU A 54 -10.70 2.18 -7.61
C GLU A 54 -12.21 1.96 -7.67
N PHE A 55 -12.85 1.96 -6.50
CA PHE A 55 -14.29 1.92 -6.37
C PHE A 55 -14.90 3.32 -6.57
N HIS A 56 -16.19 3.38 -6.89
CA HIS A 56 -16.91 4.63 -7.17
C HIS A 56 -16.77 5.70 -6.09
N ASN A 57 -16.54 5.32 -4.85
CA ASN A 57 -16.36 6.21 -3.69
C ASN A 57 -14.89 6.63 -3.44
N GLY A 58 -13.97 6.30 -4.36
CA GLY A 58 -12.53 6.60 -4.25
C GLY A 58 -11.76 5.67 -3.31
N VAL A 59 -12.40 4.64 -2.76
CA VAL A 59 -11.70 3.60 -1.99
C VAL A 59 -10.91 2.74 -2.94
N LEU A 60 -9.66 2.44 -2.58
CA LEU A 60 -8.79 1.56 -3.35
C LEU A 60 -8.96 0.11 -2.93
N GLY A 61 -8.80 -0.79 -3.88
CA GLY A 61 -8.73 -2.22 -3.68
C GLY A 61 -7.51 -2.83 -4.35
N LEU A 62 -7.09 -3.97 -3.86
CA LEU A 62 -5.97 -4.74 -4.40
C LEU A 62 -6.48 -5.98 -5.11
N ALA A 63 -6.27 -6.08 -6.43
CA ALA A 63 -6.58 -7.26 -7.22
C ALA A 63 -5.59 -8.37 -6.87
N GLN A 64 -6.09 -9.47 -6.30
CA GLN A 64 -5.23 -10.54 -5.81
C GLN A 64 -5.54 -11.89 -6.45
N ASN A 65 -6.81 -12.24 -6.60
CA ASN A 65 -7.22 -13.50 -7.17
C ASN A 65 -7.85 -13.26 -8.56
N LEU A 66 -7.16 -13.73 -9.59
CA LEU A 66 -7.61 -13.58 -10.98
C LEU A 66 -8.19 -14.91 -11.45
N GLU A 67 -9.49 -14.94 -11.68
CA GLU A 67 -10.21 -16.08 -12.26
C GLU A 67 -10.65 -15.74 -13.69
N GLU A 68 -11.12 -16.72 -14.44
CA GLU A 68 -11.48 -16.56 -15.85
C GLU A 68 -12.55 -15.48 -16.09
N SER A 69 -13.50 -15.33 -15.17
CA SER A 69 -14.61 -14.38 -15.30
C SER A 69 -14.71 -13.35 -14.18
N ASN A 70 -13.94 -13.52 -13.12
CA ASN A 70 -14.06 -12.73 -11.92
C ASN A 70 -12.69 -12.37 -11.35
N VAL A 71 -12.65 -11.26 -10.61
CA VAL A 71 -11.46 -10.80 -9.90
C VAL A 71 -11.78 -10.65 -8.42
N GLY A 72 -11.03 -11.36 -7.57
CA GLY A 72 -11.08 -11.18 -6.12
C GLY A 72 -10.22 -10.00 -5.71
N VAL A 73 -10.85 -9.02 -5.07
CA VAL A 73 -10.23 -7.74 -4.67
C VAL A 73 -10.32 -7.57 -3.17
N VAL A 74 -9.18 -7.32 -2.52
CA VAL A 74 -9.12 -6.91 -1.11
C VAL A 74 -9.32 -5.41 -1.00
N ILE A 75 -10.31 -4.97 -0.24
CA ILE A 75 -10.63 -3.55 -0.10
C ILE A 75 -9.68 -2.91 0.93
N LEU A 76 -9.00 -1.83 0.55
CA LEU A 76 -8.00 -1.15 1.35
C LEU A 76 -8.55 0.11 2.04
N GLY A 77 -9.75 0.00 2.59
CA GLY A 77 -10.42 1.12 3.27
C GLY A 77 -11.81 0.77 3.79
N PRO A 78 -12.58 1.76 4.21
CA PRO A 78 -13.95 1.54 4.65
C PRO A 78 -14.83 1.10 3.49
N TYR A 79 -15.43 -0.08 3.62
CA TYR A 79 -16.24 -0.69 2.56
C TYR A 79 -17.75 -0.55 2.78
N THR A 80 -18.18 0.15 3.82
CA THR A 80 -19.61 0.30 4.17
C THR A 80 -20.46 1.04 3.13
N GLY A 81 -19.83 1.74 2.20
CA GLY A 81 -20.51 2.44 1.11
C GLY A 81 -20.39 1.75 -0.25
N ILE A 82 -19.84 0.54 -0.31
CA ILE A 82 -19.73 -0.25 -1.53
C ILE A 82 -20.81 -1.30 -1.53
N THR A 83 -21.53 -1.44 -2.65
CA THR A 83 -22.67 -2.35 -2.81
C THR A 83 -22.53 -3.20 -4.08
N GLU A 84 -23.27 -4.30 -4.12
CA GLU A 84 -23.39 -5.10 -5.33
C GLU A 84 -23.96 -4.27 -6.49
N GLY A 85 -23.36 -4.38 -7.66
CA GLY A 85 -23.69 -3.59 -8.85
C GLY A 85 -22.85 -2.32 -9.02
N ASP A 86 -22.03 -1.95 -8.04
CA ASP A 86 -21.17 -0.76 -8.14
C ASP A 86 -20.06 -0.94 -9.18
N GLU A 87 -19.70 0.17 -9.80
CA GLU A 87 -18.63 0.24 -10.79
C GLU A 87 -17.26 0.29 -10.12
N VAL A 88 -16.32 -0.47 -10.67
CA VAL A 88 -14.91 -0.50 -10.24
C VAL A 88 -14.02 -0.26 -11.45
N LYS A 89 -13.03 0.60 -11.31
CA LYS A 89 -12.07 0.95 -12.37
C LYS A 89 -10.68 0.43 -12.04
N ARG A 90 -10.01 -0.10 -13.04
CA ARG A 90 -8.59 -0.40 -12.89
C ARG A 90 -7.75 0.88 -12.96
N THR A 91 -6.63 0.89 -12.25
CA THR A 91 -5.72 2.04 -12.24
C THR A 91 -4.51 1.85 -13.16
N GLY A 92 -4.27 0.65 -13.67
CA GLY A 92 -3.07 0.29 -14.42
C GLY A 92 -1.78 0.31 -13.60
N ARG A 93 -1.87 0.46 -12.26
CA ARG A 93 -0.72 0.56 -11.37
C ARG A 93 -0.68 -0.59 -10.38
N ILE A 94 0.45 -1.27 -10.31
CA ILE A 94 0.73 -2.24 -9.24
C ILE A 94 0.84 -1.48 -7.91
N MET A 95 0.42 -2.12 -6.82
CA MET A 95 0.47 -1.52 -5.48
C MET A 95 1.89 -1.07 -5.14
N GLU A 96 2.04 0.23 -4.97
CA GLU A 96 3.28 0.90 -4.61
C GLU A 96 3.04 1.93 -3.52
N VAL A 97 4.09 2.25 -2.78
CA VAL A 97 4.05 3.25 -1.71
C VAL A 97 5.11 4.31 -1.93
N PRO A 98 4.84 5.56 -1.51
CA PRO A 98 5.84 6.60 -1.52
C PRO A 98 7.01 6.22 -0.61
N VAL A 99 8.22 6.57 -1.02
CA VAL A 99 9.45 6.36 -0.24
C VAL A 99 10.31 7.62 -0.27
N GLY A 100 11.12 7.81 0.76
CA GLY A 100 12.04 8.95 0.85
C GLY A 100 12.20 9.46 2.27
N GLU A 101 13.10 10.41 2.43
CA GLU A 101 13.38 11.08 3.71
C GLU A 101 12.18 11.92 4.18
N GLU A 102 11.30 12.29 3.25
CA GLU A 102 10.08 13.07 3.48
C GLU A 102 9.06 12.32 4.36
N LEU A 103 9.25 11.00 4.52
CA LEU A 103 8.45 10.15 5.40
C LEU A 103 8.93 10.16 6.86
N ILE A 104 10.13 10.68 7.12
CA ILE A 104 10.67 10.72 8.48
C ILE A 104 9.85 11.70 9.34
N GLY A 105 9.41 11.22 10.50
CA GLY A 105 8.54 11.99 11.40
C GLY A 105 7.08 12.07 10.98
N ARG A 106 6.66 11.28 9.97
CA ARG A 106 5.29 11.24 9.47
C ARG A 106 4.57 9.97 9.93
N VAL A 107 3.25 10.06 10.01
CA VAL A 107 2.37 8.92 10.23
C VAL A 107 1.55 8.69 8.98
N VAL A 108 1.63 7.49 8.44
CA VAL A 108 0.98 7.12 7.17
C VAL A 108 0.16 5.84 7.31
N ASN A 109 -0.85 5.71 6.47
CA ASN A 109 -1.59 4.46 6.30
C ASN A 109 -0.80 3.46 5.42
N PRO A 110 -1.28 2.21 5.23
CA PRO A 110 -0.60 1.22 4.39
C PRO A 110 -0.40 1.61 2.92
N LEU A 111 -1.15 2.58 2.42
CA LEU A 111 -1.01 3.15 1.07
C LEU A 111 0.01 4.31 1.03
N GLY A 112 0.62 4.64 2.16
CA GLY A 112 1.55 5.77 2.26
C GLY A 112 0.87 7.15 2.31
N GLN A 113 -0.45 7.19 2.50
CA GLN A 113 -1.19 8.45 2.65
C GLN A 113 -1.01 8.97 4.09
N PRO A 114 -0.72 10.27 4.27
CA PRO A 114 -0.53 10.84 5.60
C PRO A 114 -1.86 10.88 6.39
N ILE A 115 -1.79 10.45 7.65
CA ILE A 115 -2.91 10.47 8.60
C ILE A 115 -2.62 11.32 9.84
N ASP A 116 -1.49 12.05 9.84
CA ASP A 116 -1.00 12.87 10.94
C ASP A 116 -1.48 14.33 10.92
N GLY A 117 -2.28 14.71 9.94
CA GLY A 117 -2.78 16.08 9.77
C GLY A 117 -1.71 17.11 9.34
N GLN A 118 -0.50 16.67 8.98
CA GLN A 118 0.60 17.57 8.60
C GLN A 118 0.66 17.86 7.09
N GLY A 119 -0.41 17.57 6.36
CA GLY A 119 -0.49 17.81 4.92
C GLY A 119 0.17 16.73 4.06
N PRO A 120 0.20 16.92 2.73
CA PRO A 120 0.69 15.91 1.79
C PRO A 120 2.19 15.66 1.93
N ILE A 121 2.63 14.46 1.55
CA ILE A 121 4.05 14.09 1.49
C ILE A 121 4.54 14.37 0.07
N ASN A 122 5.48 15.28 -0.07
CA ASN A 122 6.02 15.72 -1.36
C ASN A 122 7.20 14.85 -1.79
N THR A 123 6.93 13.60 -2.14
CA THR A 123 7.93 12.71 -2.75
C THR A 123 7.46 12.26 -4.14
N THR A 124 8.40 12.16 -5.06
CA THR A 124 8.17 11.60 -6.41
C THR A 124 8.65 10.15 -6.53
N LYS A 125 9.27 9.64 -5.47
CA LYS A 125 9.82 8.28 -5.45
C LYS A 125 8.79 7.32 -4.91
N THR A 126 8.53 6.24 -5.63
CA THR A 126 7.67 5.14 -5.22
C THR A 126 8.44 3.83 -5.22
N ARG A 127 7.91 2.85 -4.53
CA ARG A 127 8.45 1.50 -4.51
C ARG A 127 7.31 0.49 -4.44
N PRO A 128 7.35 -0.59 -5.24
CA PRO A 128 6.40 -1.68 -5.11
C PRO A 128 6.41 -2.26 -3.69
N VAL A 129 5.22 -2.54 -3.16
CA VAL A 129 5.07 -3.14 -1.81
C VAL A 129 5.63 -4.55 -1.81
N GLU A 130 5.33 -5.32 -2.84
CA GLU A 130 5.88 -6.66 -3.00
C GLU A 130 7.27 -6.59 -3.63
N LYS A 131 8.28 -6.96 -2.85
CA LYS A 131 9.66 -7.10 -3.30
C LYS A 131 10.26 -8.38 -2.75
N LYS A 132 10.96 -9.11 -3.60
CA LYS A 132 11.74 -10.28 -3.18
C LYS A 132 12.76 -9.87 -2.11
N ALA A 133 12.69 -10.50 -0.94
CA ALA A 133 13.67 -10.30 0.12
C ALA A 133 15.04 -10.85 -0.26
N THR A 134 16.11 -10.26 0.30
CA THR A 134 17.46 -10.79 0.16
C THR A 134 17.56 -12.19 0.73
N GLY A 135 18.23 -13.08 0.00
CA GLY A 135 18.48 -14.45 0.41
C GLY A 135 19.36 -14.56 1.66
N VAL A 136 19.40 -15.74 2.28
CA VAL A 136 20.23 -15.98 3.46
C VAL A 136 21.72 -15.77 3.18
N MET A 137 22.17 -16.13 1.98
CA MET A 137 23.57 -16.00 1.56
C MET A 137 24.01 -14.54 1.34
N ASP A 138 23.07 -13.66 1.05
CA ASP A 138 23.35 -12.24 0.79
C ASP A 138 23.31 -11.38 2.06
N ARG A 139 22.93 -11.98 3.20
CA ARG A 139 22.82 -11.27 4.47
C ARG A 139 24.10 -11.33 5.27
N LYS A 140 24.55 -10.20 5.78
CA LYS A 140 25.62 -10.14 6.77
C LYS A 140 25.15 -10.80 8.07
N SER A 141 26.04 -11.55 8.72
CA SER A 141 25.80 -12.09 10.07
C SER A 141 25.60 -10.93 11.07
N VAL A 142 24.82 -11.18 12.11
CA VAL A 142 24.61 -10.22 13.20
C VAL A 142 25.89 -10.15 14.04
N ASP A 143 26.57 -9.02 14.00
CA ASP A 143 27.86 -8.79 14.66
C ASP A 143 27.95 -7.46 15.42
N GLU A 144 26.88 -6.66 15.39
CA GLU A 144 26.82 -5.35 16.01
C GLU A 144 25.66 -5.27 17.00
N PRO A 145 25.88 -4.92 18.28
CA PRO A 145 24.82 -4.83 19.28
C PRO A 145 23.96 -3.59 19.06
N LEU A 146 22.63 -3.75 19.30
CA LEU A 146 21.69 -2.66 19.41
C LEU A 146 21.56 -2.27 20.89
N GLN A 147 21.89 -1.06 21.25
CA GLN A 147 21.73 -0.57 22.62
C GLN A 147 20.27 -0.16 22.83
N THR A 148 19.52 -0.97 23.58
CA THR A 148 18.11 -0.69 23.86
C THR A 148 17.93 0.37 24.96
N GLY A 149 18.94 0.58 25.80
CA GLY A 149 18.89 1.43 26.98
C GLY A 149 18.26 0.74 28.20
N ILE A 150 17.80 -0.50 28.05
CA ILE A 150 17.21 -1.29 29.13
C ILE A 150 18.27 -2.25 29.66
N LYS A 151 18.78 -1.98 30.86
CA LYS A 151 19.91 -2.74 31.47
C LYS A 151 19.73 -4.27 31.43
N ALA A 152 18.53 -4.75 31.71
CA ALA A 152 18.25 -6.18 31.75
C ALA A 152 18.38 -6.80 30.36
N ILE A 153 17.97 -6.12 29.30
CA ILE A 153 18.09 -6.58 27.93
C ILE A 153 19.54 -6.49 27.48
N ASP A 154 20.14 -5.32 27.59
CA ASP A 154 21.50 -5.08 27.08
C ASP A 154 22.57 -5.94 27.77
N ALA A 155 22.37 -6.31 29.06
CA ALA A 155 23.32 -7.10 29.81
C ALA A 155 23.07 -8.61 29.76
N LEU A 156 21.79 -9.06 29.69
CA LEU A 156 21.45 -10.48 29.86
C LEU A 156 20.95 -11.13 28.56
N VAL A 157 20.29 -10.38 27.70
CA VAL A 157 19.70 -10.87 26.44
C VAL A 157 19.96 -9.83 25.34
N PRO A 158 21.23 -9.55 25.00
CA PRO A 158 21.55 -8.47 24.07
C PRO A 158 20.95 -8.72 22.70
N ILE A 159 20.43 -7.67 22.09
CA ILE A 159 19.84 -7.67 20.75
C ILE A 159 20.88 -7.13 19.76
N GLY A 160 21.03 -7.81 18.62
CA GLY A 160 21.93 -7.38 17.57
C GLY A 160 21.20 -6.67 16.41
N ARG A 161 21.90 -5.76 15.74
CA ARG A 161 21.38 -5.10 14.54
C ARG A 161 21.18 -6.12 13.41
N GLY A 162 19.95 -6.18 12.89
CA GLY A 162 19.53 -7.19 11.91
C GLY A 162 18.88 -8.44 12.51
N GLN A 163 18.83 -8.54 13.84
CA GLN A 163 18.11 -9.60 14.55
C GLN A 163 16.59 -9.37 14.48
N ARG A 164 15.83 -10.46 14.55
CA ARG A 164 14.38 -10.44 14.83
C ARG A 164 14.16 -10.90 16.25
N GLU A 165 13.44 -10.06 17.01
CA GLU A 165 13.13 -10.31 18.41
C GLU A 165 11.62 -10.38 18.61
N LEU A 166 11.16 -11.31 19.44
CA LEU A 166 9.77 -11.46 19.82
C LEU A 166 9.56 -10.96 21.24
N ILE A 167 8.68 -9.96 21.41
CA ILE A 167 8.22 -9.48 22.72
C ILE A 167 6.81 -10.01 22.93
N ILE A 168 6.66 -11.02 23.80
CA ILE A 168 5.39 -11.68 24.09
C ILE A 168 5.00 -11.51 25.55
N GLY A 169 3.72 -11.41 25.85
CA GLY A 169 3.17 -11.29 27.19
C GLY A 169 1.69 -10.91 27.16
N ASP A 170 1.05 -10.93 28.31
CA ASP A 170 -0.35 -10.54 28.46
C ASP A 170 -0.61 -9.06 28.20
N ARG A 171 -1.88 -8.65 28.24
CA ARG A 171 -2.26 -7.25 28.11
C ARG A 171 -1.64 -6.42 29.24
N GLN A 172 -1.20 -5.20 28.91
CA GLN A 172 -0.65 -4.21 29.86
C GLN A 172 0.64 -4.65 30.59
N THR A 173 1.41 -5.58 30.05
CA THR A 173 2.70 -6.03 30.62
C THR A 173 3.91 -5.19 30.17
N GLY A 174 3.70 -4.10 29.47
CA GLY A 174 4.78 -3.18 29.06
C GLY A 174 5.47 -3.54 27.74
N LYS A 175 4.91 -4.43 26.90
CA LYS A 175 5.49 -4.80 25.60
C LYS A 175 5.77 -3.60 24.71
N THR A 176 4.79 -2.73 24.53
CA THR A 176 4.90 -1.51 23.74
C THR A 176 5.89 -0.53 24.36
N THR A 177 5.94 -0.46 25.69
CA THR A 177 6.90 0.39 26.42
C THR A 177 8.33 0.02 26.09
N ILE A 178 8.67 -1.28 26.09
CA ILE A 178 10.00 -1.76 25.70
C ILE A 178 10.36 -1.28 24.27
N ALA A 179 9.44 -1.41 23.33
CA ALA A 179 9.68 -0.98 21.97
C ALA A 179 9.88 0.55 21.87
N ILE A 180 9.03 1.32 22.54
CA ILE A 180 9.11 2.80 22.55
C ILE A 180 10.38 3.29 23.23
N ASP A 181 10.75 2.74 24.40
CA ASP A 181 11.96 3.10 25.11
C ASP A 181 13.20 2.79 24.27
N THR A 182 13.21 1.66 23.57
CA THR A 182 14.28 1.31 22.62
C THR A 182 14.38 2.34 21.50
N ILE A 183 13.25 2.77 20.91
CA ILE A 183 13.21 3.81 19.87
C ILE A 183 13.75 5.14 20.41
N LEU A 184 13.31 5.56 21.58
CA LEU A 184 13.75 6.79 22.21
C LEU A 184 15.25 6.79 22.48
N ASN A 185 15.81 5.64 22.85
CA ASN A 185 17.24 5.49 23.09
C ASN A 185 18.10 5.53 21.80
N GLN A 186 17.49 5.42 20.61
CA GLN A 186 18.20 5.59 19.33
C GLN A 186 18.38 7.06 18.94
N LYS A 187 17.90 8.02 19.75
CA LYS A 187 18.12 9.44 19.48
C LYS A 187 19.63 9.72 19.32
N ASP A 188 19.96 10.48 18.30
CA ASP A 188 21.33 10.88 17.93
C ASP A 188 22.27 9.70 17.52
N GLN A 189 21.73 8.49 17.34
CA GLN A 189 22.50 7.33 16.88
C GLN A 189 22.47 7.15 15.34
N GLY A 190 21.87 8.06 14.60
CA GLY A 190 21.72 7.94 13.15
C GLY A 190 20.86 6.77 12.70
N THR A 191 20.01 6.23 13.58
CA THR A 191 19.12 5.10 13.31
C THR A 191 17.74 5.59 12.97
N ILE A 192 17.19 5.17 11.82
CA ILE A 192 15.81 5.40 11.46
C ILE A 192 14.95 4.34 12.14
N CYS A 193 13.99 4.78 12.95
CA CYS A 193 13.06 3.91 13.66
C CYS A 193 11.70 3.93 12.97
N ILE A 194 11.12 2.75 12.72
CA ILE A 194 9.81 2.58 12.10
C ILE A 194 8.92 1.77 13.05
N TYR A 195 7.81 2.38 13.47
CA TYR A 195 6.79 1.70 14.26
C TYR A 195 5.61 1.33 13.37
N VAL A 196 5.23 0.05 13.36
CA VAL A 196 4.11 -0.46 12.57
C VAL A 196 3.03 -0.97 13.51
N ALA A 197 1.86 -0.33 13.49
CA ALA A 197 0.69 -0.73 14.28
C ALA A 197 -0.25 -1.58 13.43
N ILE A 198 -0.55 -2.81 13.87
CA ILE A 198 -1.47 -3.72 13.18
C ILE A 198 -2.52 -4.20 14.19
N GLY A 199 -3.81 -4.00 13.86
CA GLY A 199 -4.94 -4.42 14.69
C GLY A 199 -5.04 -3.71 16.05
N GLN A 200 -4.43 -2.54 16.19
CA GLN A 200 -4.56 -1.70 17.37
C GLN A 200 -5.79 -0.81 17.26
N LYS A 201 -6.30 -0.36 18.40
CA LYS A 201 -7.38 0.64 18.44
C LYS A 201 -6.84 2.01 18.03
N ASP A 202 -7.66 2.80 17.35
CA ASP A 202 -7.30 4.17 16.93
C ASP A 202 -6.95 5.09 18.11
N SER A 203 -7.45 4.76 19.31
CA SER A 203 -7.17 5.50 20.54
C SER A 203 -5.85 5.13 21.22
N THR A 204 -5.08 4.18 20.66
CA THR A 204 -3.80 3.73 21.24
C THR A 204 -2.65 4.43 20.57
#